data_86b1a35ec43de5d6bab91f4e26a97df0
#
_entry.id   86b1a35ec43de5d6bab91f4e26a97df0
#
_cell.length_a   1.000
_cell.length_b   1.000
_cell.length_c   1.000
_cell.angle_alpha   90.00
_cell.angle_beta   90.00
_cell.angle_gamma   90.00
#
_symmetry.space_group_name_H-M   'P 1'
#
loop_
_entity.id
_entity.type
_entity.pdbx_description
1 polymer ?
#
loop_
_entity_poly.entity_id
_entity_poly.type
_entity_poly.pdbx_seq_one_letter_code
_entity_poly.pdbx_strand_id
1 'polypeptide(L)'
;MKFPEAVRIRTFIAEQRRMLIASAGSLGLRVAGLASTFLLGVLLARVLGPAAYGVYGLVTSVAALAMNVALLGTPQLAVREMAIRSARDDWPGVRALARSFLGATSIASATLGIIAIAVTFAVARDQRIPALAIAGAALMGGMSLTALIAAELRGVGLLLKGQFMDIVGRPAAAFALTGIALVAGFSLTPAAAVWIQVFVAAVAAAVSLGWLTRATHRASSGETPAEGLHWLRSALPLGMVDVLRTFDGAYGIILVGLLGSAVALGIYRVAVASSVLVTMPVTILHIVLAPTVSRLHRFGEREELQRLLRFASGSMCLVIVPMLAVLLLFGRPLVEFVFGQVYGDAWIPLAILCVAQLILGFFGMGPILLAMADSERHLTLIYVVAVSAGVLAAALLIPRYGAVGAAAAQVLSTGMVGVLSNRFACKRLGLGTTFFARVSAQMRQGG
;
A
#
# COMPACT_ATOMS: atom_id res chain seq x y z
N MET A 1 46.37 -4.68 11.50
CA MET A 1 46.53 -3.81 10.32
C MET A 1 45.50 -2.67 10.40
N LYS A 2 45.96 -1.44 10.70
CA LYS A 2 45.10 -0.24 10.72
C LYS A 2 44.94 0.19 9.26
N PHE A 3 43.74 0.05 8.71
CA PHE A 3 43.42 0.66 7.42
C PHE A 3 43.58 2.19 7.54
N PRO A 4 44.23 2.88 6.57
CA PRO A 4 44.40 4.30 6.61
C PRO A 4 43.04 5.01 6.65
N GLU A 5 42.90 6.02 7.53
CA GLU A 5 41.64 6.78 7.72
C GLU A 5 41.02 7.29 6.41
N ALA A 6 41.85 7.65 5.44
CA ALA A 6 41.41 8.07 4.10
C ALA A 6 40.61 7.01 3.34
N VAL A 7 40.89 5.71 3.54
CA VAL A 7 40.14 4.61 2.92
C VAL A 7 38.78 4.45 3.61
N ARG A 8 38.73 4.58 4.93
CA ARG A 8 37.45 4.56 5.70
C ARG A 8 36.53 5.71 5.31
N ILE A 9 37.06 6.91 5.14
CA ILE A 9 36.28 8.09 4.74
C ILE A 9 35.74 7.90 3.29
N ARG A 10 36.59 7.43 2.38
CA ARG A 10 36.15 7.18 0.99
C ARG A 10 35.09 6.07 0.87
N THR A 11 35.23 4.98 1.62
CA THR A 11 34.20 3.91 1.65
C THR A 11 32.91 4.41 2.29
N PHE A 12 32.99 5.17 3.37
CA PHE A 12 31.82 5.79 4.01
C PHE A 12 31.06 6.76 3.09
N ILE A 13 31.79 7.63 2.37
CA ILE A 13 31.18 8.56 1.38
C ILE A 13 30.57 7.79 0.21
N ALA A 14 31.23 6.74 -0.26
CA ALA A 14 30.70 5.89 -1.36
C ALA A 14 29.44 5.12 -0.94
N GLU A 15 29.38 4.62 0.29
CA GLU A 15 28.20 3.97 0.86
C GLU A 15 27.04 4.95 1.05
N GLN A 16 27.29 6.15 1.59
CA GLN A 16 26.27 7.18 1.71
C GLN A 16 25.72 7.60 0.33
N ARG A 17 26.59 7.79 -0.65
CA ARG A 17 26.17 8.12 -2.02
C ARG A 17 25.33 7.01 -2.65
N ARG A 18 25.71 5.74 -2.46
CA ARG A 18 24.89 4.58 -2.91
C ARG A 18 23.53 4.54 -2.24
N MET A 19 23.46 4.78 -0.93
CA MET A 19 22.19 4.85 -0.19
C MET A 19 21.30 6.00 -0.69
N LEU A 20 21.87 7.18 -0.94
CA LEU A 20 21.13 8.33 -1.47
C LEU A 20 20.59 8.06 -2.88
N ILE A 21 21.41 7.48 -3.76
CA ILE A 21 20.97 7.10 -5.13
C ILE A 21 19.87 6.04 -5.07
N ALA A 22 20.01 5.03 -4.22
CA ALA A 22 18.99 3.98 -4.05
C ALA A 22 17.67 4.54 -3.49
N SER A 23 17.76 5.46 -2.52
CA SER A 23 16.58 6.12 -1.94
C SER A 23 15.89 7.05 -2.94
N ALA A 24 16.65 7.86 -3.70
CA ALA A 24 16.13 8.71 -4.75
C ALA A 24 15.50 7.88 -5.88
N GLY A 25 16.15 6.79 -6.29
CA GLY A 25 15.63 5.84 -7.28
C GLY A 25 14.33 5.18 -6.82
N SER A 26 14.27 4.74 -5.56
CA SER A 26 13.05 4.17 -4.96
C SER A 26 11.89 5.19 -4.92
N LEU A 27 12.19 6.44 -4.59
CA LEU A 27 11.20 7.52 -4.61
C LEU A 27 10.71 7.79 -6.03
N GLY A 28 11.61 7.88 -7.01
CA GLY A 28 11.26 8.04 -8.42
C GLY A 28 10.36 6.92 -8.93
N LEU A 29 10.67 5.66 -8.60
CA LEU A 29 9.82 4.51 -8.94
C LEU A 29 8.43 4.62 -8.32
N ARG A 30 8.30 5.08 -7.07
CA ARG A 30 6.99 5.26 -6.42
C ARG A 30 6.16 6.33 -7.10
N VAL A 31 6.76 7.47 -7.45
CA VAL A 31 6.10 8.55 -8.19
C VAL A 31 5.63 8.06 -9.56
N ALA A 32 6.50 7.38 -10.31
CA ALA A 32 6.17 6.83 -11.61
C ALA A 32 5.07 5.74 -11.51
N GLY A 33 5.10 4.91 -10.48
CA GLY A 33 4.08 3.89 -10.24
C GLY A 33 2.71 4.47 -9.90
N LEU A 34 2.67 5.49 -9.05
CA LEU A 34 1.44 6.21 -8.73
C LEU A 34 0.87 6.90 -9.97
N ALA A 35 1.72 7.57 -10.77
CA ALA A 35 1.31 8.19 -12.03
C ALA A 35 0.74 7.15 -13.01
N SER A 36 1.43 6.02 -13.19
CA SER A 36 0.97 4.93 -14.07
C SER A 36 -0.37 4.34 -13.62
N THR A 37 -0.53 4.12 -12.31
CA THR A 37 -1.78 3.62 -11.74
C THR A 37 -2.93 4.61 -11.91
N PHE A 38 -2.65 5.90 -11.70
CA PHE A 38 -3.62 6.98 -11.89
C PHE A 38 -4.05 7.09 -13.36
N LEU A 39 -3.09 7.11 -14.29
CA LEU A 39 -3.37 7.17 -15.73
C LEU A 39 -4.18 5.95 -16.21
N LEU A 40 -3.85 4.75 -15.74
CA LEU A 40 -4.65 3.56 -16.01
C LEU A 40 -6.07 3.73 -15.47
N GLY A 41 -6.22 4.25 -14.24
CA GLY A 41 -7.52 4.53 -13.65
C GLY A 41 -8.35 5.53 -14.47
N VAL A 42 -7.74 6.61 -14.95
CA VAL A 42 -8.38 7.60 -15.82
C VAL A 42 -8.81 6.98 -17.16
N LEU A 43 -7.92 6.22 -17.80
CA LEU A 43 -8.21 5.55 -19.07
C LEU A 43 -9.41 4.60 -18.95
N LEU A 44 -9.38 3.73 -17.94
CA LEU A 44 -10.45 2.77 -17.69
C LEU A 44 -11.77 3.45 -17.29
N ALA A 45 -11.72 4.50 -16.48
CA ALA A 45 -12.92 5.25 -16.11
C ALA A 45 -13.61 5.87 -17.33
N ARG A 46 -12.84 6.51 -18.22
CA ARG A 46 -13.36 7.13 -19.45
C ARG A 46 -13.97 6.15 -20.41
N VAL A 47 -13.39 4.94 -20.52
CA VAL A 47 -13.82 3.92 -21.49
C VAL A 47 -14.96 3.08 -20.98
N LEU A 48 -14.91 2.66 -19.73
CA LEU A 48 -15.91 1.74 -19.15
C LEU A 48 -17.18 2.45 -18.67
N GLY A 49 -17.10 3.73 -18.32
CA GLY A 49 -18.17 4.45 -17.65
C GLY A 49 -18.34 4.04 -16.15
N PRO A 50 -19.21 4.76 -15.40
CA PRO A 50 -19.22 4.64 -13.93
C PRO A 50 -19.55 3.24 -13.42
N ALA A 51 -20.59 2.60 -13.94
CA ALA A 51 -21.03 1.30 -13.44
C ALA A 51 -19.98 0.19 -13.69
N ALA A 52 -19.46 0.10 -14.91
CA ALA A 52 -18.47 -0.91 -15.27
C ALA A 52 -17.10 -0.66 -14.62
N TYR A 53 -16.67 0.61 -14.48
CA TYR A 53 -15.46 0.98 -13.76
C TYR A 53 -15.60 0.68 -12.26
N GLY A 54 -16.79 0.85 -11.69
CA GLY A 54 -17.09 0.46 -10.32
C GLY A 54 -16.87 -1.04 -10.10
N VAL A 55 -17.44 -1.89 -10.96
CA VAL A 55 -17.27 -3.35 -10.90
C VAL A 55 -15.79 -3.75 -11.01
N TYR A 56 -15.06 -3.18 -11.97
CA TYR A 56 -13.61 -3.36 -12.08
C TYR A 56 -12.89 -2.97 -10.78
N GLY A 57 -13.26 -1.82 -10.19
CA GLY A 57 -12.70 -1.33 -8.94
C GLY A 57 -12.96 -2.25 -7.75
N LEU A 58 -14.16 -2.84 -7.68
CA LEU A 58 -14.51 -3.82 -6.65
C LEU A 58 -13.64 -5.07 -6.75
N VAL A 59 -13.57 -5.68 -7.94
CA VAL A 59 -12.77 -6.89 -8.17
C VAL A 59 -11.30 -6.65 -7.82
N THR A 60 -10.72 -5.54 -8.28
CA THR A 60 -9.30 -5.22 -7.99
C THR A 60 -9.05 -4.91 -6.51
N SER A 61 -10.01 -4.31 -5.80
CA SER A 61 -9.89 -4.01 -4.37
C SER A 61 -10.00 -5.28 -3.52
N VAL A 62 -10.93 -6.17 -3.85
CA VAL A 62 -11.06 -7.49 -3.20
C VAL A 62 -9.81 -8.33 -3.47
N ALA A 63 -9.30 -8.36 -4.71
CA ALA A 63 -8.07 -9.06 -5.05
C ALA A 63 -6.85 -8.52 -4.27
N ALA A 64 -6.73 -7.19 -4.12
CA ALA A 64 -5.65 -6.57 -3.35
C ALA A 64 -5.73 -6.89 -1.85
N LEU A 65 -6.94 -6.92 -1.28
CA LEU A 65 -7.14 -7.33 0.11
C LEU A 65 -6.79 -8.81 0.32
N ALA A 66 -7.31 -9.68 -0.54
CA ALA A 66 -7.05 -11.11 -0.49
C ALA A 66 -5.55 -11.42 -0.72
N MET A 67 -4.85 -10.67 -1.58
CA MET A 67 -3.40 -10.72 -1.74
C MET A 67 -2.67 -10.50 -0.41
N ASN A 68 -3.03 -9.45 0.35
CA ASN A 68 -2.38 -9.18 1.64
C ASN A 68 -2.66 -10.27 2.68
N VAL A 69 -3.86 -10.88 2.64
CA VAL A 69 -4.18 -12.05 3.46
C VAL A 69 -3.36 -13.27 3.03
N ALA A 70 -3.18 -13.51 1.72
CA ALA A 70 -2.34 -14.62 1.22
C ALA A 70 -0.86 -14.46 1.59
N LEU A 71 -0.37 -13.22 1.60
CA LEU A 71 1.02 -12.90 1.93
C LEU A 71 1.31 -12.96 3.43
N LEU A 72 0.36 -12.61 4.31
CA LEU A 72 0.48 -12.68 5.79
C LEU A 72 1.84 -12.24 6.35
N GLY A 73 2.42 -11.13 5.82
CA GLY A 73 3.69 -10.60 6.29
C GLY A 73 4.94 -11.31 5.76
N THR A 74 4.80 -12.31 4.88
CA THR A 74 5.94 -12.96 4.22
C THR A 74 6.88 -12.00 3.49
N PRO A 75 6.43 -10.88 2.86
CA PRO A 75 7.34 -9.95 2.20
C PRO A 75 8.34 -9.28 3.15
N GLN A 76 7.90 -8.87 4.34
CA GLN A 76 8.78 -8.24 5.33
C GLN A 76 9.79 -9.25 5.88
N LEU A 77 9.32 -10.47 6.17
CA LEU A 77 10.18 -11.54 6.62
C LEU A 77 11.19 -11.96 5.55
N ALA A 78 10.75 -12.06 4.28
CA ALA A 78 11.62 -12.39 3.16
C ALA A 78 12.76 -11.36 3.00
N VAL A 79 12.46 -10.06 3.07
CA VAL A 79 13.51 -9.03 3.03
C VAL A 79 14.53 -9.23 4.13
N ARG A 80 14.09 -9.50 5.38
CA ARG A 80 14.98 -9.64 6.53
C ARG A 80 15.84 -10.91 6.47
N GLU A 81 15.22 -12.06 6.28
CA GLU A 81 15.90 -13.34 6.32
C GLU A 81 16.83 -13.54 5.13
N MET A 82 16.42 -13.11 3.93
CA MET A 82 17.28 -13.16 2.75
C MET A 82 18.47 -12.21 2.85
N ALA A 83 18.30 -11.02 3.45
CA ALA A 83 19.42 -10.11 3.69
C ALA A 83 20.44 -10.73 4.65
N ILE A 84 19.99 -11.39 5.74
CA ILE A 84 20.88 -12.06 6.71
C ILE A 84 21.66 -13.19 6.04
N ARG A 85 20.99 -14.04 5.25
CA ARG A 85 21.62 -15.19 4.60
C ARG A 85 22.54 -14.78 3.46
N SER A 86 22.14 -13.82 2.63
CA SER A 86 22.98 -13.30 1.56
C SER A 86 24.25 -12.62 2.09
N ALA A 87 24.19 -11.96 3.24
CA ALA A 87 25.35 -11.38 3.92
C ALA A 87 26.32 -12.43 4.49
N ARG A 88 25.84 -13.67 4.67
CA ARG A 88 26.67 -14.82 5.11
C ARG A 88 27.09 -15.71 3.94
N ASP A 89 26.83 -15.31 2.69
CA ASP A 89 27.05 -16.11 1.48
C ASP A 89 26.34 -17.48 1.49
N ASP A 90 25.27 -17.63 2.31
CA ASP A 90 24.43 -18.85 2.36
C ASP A 90 23.39 -18.84 1.22
N TRP A 91 23.88 -18.96 -0.02
CA TRP A 91 23.03 -18.98 -1.21
C TRP A 91 22.13 -20.22 -1.32
N PRO A 92 22.56 -21.41 -0.89
CA PRO A 92 21.67 -22.57 -0.79
C PRO A 92 20.47 -22.30 0.14
N GLY A 93 20.71 -21.71 1.32
CA GLY A 93 19.69 -21.32 2.26
C GLY A 93 18.75 -20.23 1.70
N VAL A 94 19.26 -19.25 0.94
CA VAL A 94 18.44 -18.27 0.23
C VAL A 94 17.49 -18.95 -0.76
N ARG A 95 17.99 -19.91 -1.57
CA ARG A 95 17.14 -20.65 -2.53
C ARG A 95 16.09 -21.53 -1.87
N ALA A 96 16.44 -22.20 -0.77
CA ALA A 96 15.51 -23.03 -0.02
C ALA A 96 14.38 -22.20 0.58
N LEU A 97 14.73 -21.05 1.18
CA LEU A 97 13.77 -20.11 1.76
C LEU A 97 12.84 -19.50 0.70
N ALA A 98 13.41 -19.08 -0.45
CA ALA A 98 12.61 -18.56 -1.56
C ALA A 98 11.57 -19.58 -2.04
N ARG A 99 11.98 -20.85 -2.22
CA ARG A 99 11.06 -21.93 -2.61
C ARG A 99 9.96 -22.16 -1.56
N SER A 100 10.31 -22.11 -0.27
CA SER A 100 9.34 -22.26 0.82
C SER A 100 8.32 -21.12 0.83
N PHE A 101 8.76 -19.87 0.70
CA PHE A 101 7.86 -18.72 0.64
C PHE A 101 6.97 -18.72 -0.60
N LEU A 102 7.54 -19.02 -1.79
CA LEU A 102 6.79 -19.14 -3.04
C LEU A 102 5.74 -20.25 -2.96
N GLY A 103 6.11 -21.41 -2.42
CA GLY A 103 5.19 -22.54 -2.23
C GLY A 103 4.05 -22.20 -1.29
N ALA A 104 4.35 -21.65 -0.11
CA ALA A 104 3.35 -21.27 0.88
C ALA A 104 2.39 -20.19 0.33
N THR A 105 2.93 -19.14 -0.32
CA THR A 105 2.12 -18.08 -0.93
C THR A 105 1.25 -18.60 -2.07
N SER A 106 1.77 -19.50 -2.90
CA SER A 106 1.00 -20.13 -3.98
C SER A 106 -0.17 -20.95 -3.43
N ILE A 107 0.08 -21.78 -2.41
CA ILE A 107 -0.97 -22.56 -1.74
C ILE A 107 -2.02 -21.65 -1.10
N ALA A 108 -1.59 -20.63 -0.34
CA ALA A 108 -2.50 -19.70 0.28
C ALA A 108 -3.37 -18.93 -0.74
N SER A 109 -2.74 -18.45 -1.84
CA SER A 109 -3.45 -17.77 -2.92
C SER A 109 -4.42 -18.70 -3.64
N ALA A 110 -4.03 -19.94 -3.93
CA ALA A 110 -4.90 -20.93 -4.55
C ALA A 110 -6.10 -21.26 -3.65
N THR A 111 -5.86 -21.49 -2.37
CA THR A 111 -6.93 -21.79 -1.38
C THR A 111 -7.92 -20.64 -1.27
N LEU A 112 -7.44 -19.41 -1.09
CA LEU A 112 -8.31 -18.22 -1.02
C LEU A 112 -9.06 -17.98 -2.35
N GLY A 113 -8.40 -18.22 -3.48
CA GLY A 113 -9.02 -18.12 -4.80
C GLY A 113 -10.14 -19.12 -4.99
N ILE A 114 -9.93 -20.39 -4.62
CA ILE A 114 -10.95 -21.45 -4.67
C ILE A 114 -12.13 -21.10 -3.77
N ILE A 115 -11.87 -20.65 -2.54
CA ILE A 115 -12.92 -20.23 -1.60
C ILE A 115 -13.73 -19.07 -2.20
N ALA A 116 -13.07 -18.03 -2.74
CA ALA A 116 -13.74 -16.88 -3.33
C ALA A 116 -14.61 -17.28 -4.53
N ILE A 117 -14.11 -18.15 -5.39
CA ILE A 117 -14.85 -18.70 -6.53
C ILE A 117 -16.05 -19.51 -6.04
N ALA A 118 -15.85 -20.45 -5.10
CA ALA A 118 -16.90 -21.31 -4.57
C ALA A 118 -18.03 -20.51 -3.90
N VAL A 119 -17.68 -19.52 -3.07
CA VAL A 119 -18.65 -18.61 -2.44
C VAL A 119 -19.43 -17.84 -3.51
N THR A 120 -18.74 -17.35 -4.54
CA THR A 120 -19.38 -16.60 -5.62
C THR A 120 -20.36 -17.47 -6.41
N PHE A 121 -19.99 -18.71 -6.74
CA PHE A 121 -20.90 -19.65 -7.40
C PHE A 121 -22.12 -20.03 -6.53
N ALA A 122 -21.94 -20.12 -5.21
CA ALA A 122 -23.03 -20.45 -4.30
C ALA A 122 -24.05 -19.31 -4.13
N VAL A 123 -23.59 -18.05 -4.22
CA VAL A 123 -24.41 -16.85 -3.92
C VAL A 123 -24.90 -16.15 -5.18
N ALA A 124 -24.11 -16.16 -6.25
CA ALA A 124 -24.43 -15.42 -7.47
C ALA A 124 -25.51 -16.10 -8.31
N ARG A 125 -26.55 -15.33 -8.64
CA ARG A 125 -27.62 -15.75 -9.56
C ARG A 125 -27.29 -15.45 -11.04
N ASP A 126 -26.34 -14.54 -11.28
CA ASP A 126 -25.92 -14.14 -12.64
C ASP A 126 -24.62 -14.86 -13.01
N GLN A 127 -24.62 -15.54 -14.17
CA GLN A 127 -23.45 -16.28 -14.70
C GLN A 127 -22.23 -15.39 -15.02
N ARG A 128 -22.38 -14.07 -15.11
CA ARG A 128 -21.26 -13.13 -15.35
C ARG A 128 -20.40 -12.92 -14.12
N ILE A 129 -20.97 -13.07 -12.93
CA ILE A 129 -20.27 -12.83 -11.67
C ILE A 129 -19.19 -13.89 -11.39
N PRO A 130 -19.43 -15.21 -11.60
CA PRO A 130 -18.38 -16.22 -11.46
C PRO A 130 -17.17 -16.00 -12.37
N ALA A 131 -17.36 -15.55 -13.60
CA ALA A 131 -16.25 -15.26 -14.52
C ALA A 131 -15.35 -14.12 -13.99
N LEU A 132 -15.94 -13.09 -13.39
CA LEU A 132 -15.20 -12.02 -12.73
C LEU A 132 -14.49 -12.50 -11.46
N ALA A 133 -15.09 -13.43 -10.71
CA ALA A 133 -14.44 -14.01 -9.52
C ALA A 133 -13.21 -14.86 -9.90
N ILE A 134 -13.28 -15.63 -10.99
CA ILE A 134 -12.13 -16.38 -11.52
C ILE A 134 -11.02 -15.40 -11.93
N ALA A 135 -11.34 -14.34 -12.66
CA ALA A 135 -10.36 -13.32 -13.05
C ALA A 135 -9.76 -12.61 -11.84
N GLY A 136 -10.57 -12.28 -10.81
CA GLY A 136 -10.11 -11.69 -9.56
C GLY A 136 -9.20 -12.60 -8.75
N ALA A 137 -9.51 -13.89 -8.67
CA ALA A 137 -8.67 -14.90 -8.01
C ALA A 137 -7.32 -15.07 -8.73
N ALA A 138 -7.33 -15.14 -10.07
CA ALA A 138 -6.11 -15.20 -10.88
C ALA A 138 -5.25 -13.92 -10.71
N LEU A 139 -5.89 -12.74 -10.67
CA LEU A 139 -5.23 -11.46 -10.42
C LEU A 139 -4.59 -11.45 -9.03
N MET A 140 -5.30 -11.87 -7.99
CA MET A 140 -4.77 -11.98 -6.64
C MET A 140 -3.51 -12.85 -6.60
N GLY A 141 -3.54 -14.04 -7.22
CA GLY A 141 -2.39 -14.95 -7.29
C GLY A 141 -1.18 -14.31 -7.97
N GLY A 142 -1.37 -13.69 -9.13
CA GLY A 142 -0.29 -12.99 -9.86
C GLY A 142 0.28 -11.81 -9.07
N MET A 143 -0.58 -11.04 -8.40
CA MET A 143 -0.15 -9.92 -7.54
C MET A 143 0.63 -10.42 -6.32
N SER A 144 0.17 -11.50 -5.66
CA SER A 144 0.84 -12.09 -4.50
C SER A 144 2.25 -12.56 -4.85
N LEU A 145 2.40 -13.28 -5.95
CA LEU A 145 3.70 -13.76 -6.42
C LEU A 145 4.63 -12.60 -6.79
N THR A 146 4.13 -11.60 -7.53
CA THR A 146 4.93 -10.42 -7.90
C THR A 146 5.43 -9.68 -6.67
N ALA A 147 4.57 -9.42 -5.68
CA ALA A 147 4.92 -8.71 -4.46
C ALA A 147 5.91 -9.48 -3.58
N LEU A 148 5.76 -10.82 -3.48
CA LEU A 148 6.68 -11.66 -2.75
C LEU A 148 8.07 -11.68 -3.41
N ILE A 149 8.14 -11.97 -4.71
CA ILE A 149 9.41 -12.02 -5.45
C ILE A 149 10.10 -10.64 -5.43
N ALA A 150 9.32 -9.56 -5.49
CA ALA A 150 9.83 -8.20 -5.33
C ALA A 150 10.49 -7.99 -3.94
N ALA A 151 9.92 -8.57 -2.89
CA ALA A 151 10.50 -8.53 -1.55
C ALA A 151 11.78 -9.37 -1.45
N GLU A 152 11.78 -10.56 -2.04
CA GLU A 152 12.95 -11.45 -2.11
C GLU A 152 14.13 -10.79 -2.85
N LEU A 153 13.87 -10.15 -4.00
CA LEU A 153 14.86 -9.36 -4.74
C LEU A 153 15.46 -8.24 -3.89
N ARG A 154 14.63 -7.55 -3.09
CA ARG A 154 15.10 -6.52 -2.15
C ARG A 154 16.00 -7.12 -1.08
N GLY A 155 15.65 -8.29 -0.55
CA GLY A 155 16.44 -9.01 0.45
C GLY A 155 17.82 -9.43 -0.05
N VAL A 156 17.95 -9.81 -1.31
CA VAL A 156 19.26 -10.13 -1.93
C VAL A 156 20.01 -8.90 -2.48
N GLY A 157 19.59 -7.68 -2.09
CA GLY A 157 20.28 -6.43 -2.43
C GLY A 157 19.89 -5.81 -3.77
N LEU A 158 18.93 -6.38 -4.51
CA LEU A 158 18.44 -5.86 -5.79
C LEU A 158 17.23 -4.93 -5.60
N LEU A 159 17.38 -3.89 -4.77
CA LEU A 159 16.30 -3.00 -4.33
C LEU A 159 15.48 -2.43 -5.49
N LEU A 160 16.12 -1.82 -6.47
CA LEU A 160 15.43 -1.17 -7.59
C LEU A 160 14.73 -2.17 -8.51
N LYS A 161 15.37 -3.31 -8.81
CA LYS A 161 14.74 -4.37 -9.62
C LYS A 161 13.52 -4.97 -8.91
N GLY A 162 13.62 -5.21 -7.60
CA GLY A 162 12.50 -5.70 -6.80
C GLY A 162 11.32 -4.73 -6.76
N GLN A 163 11.58 -3.42 -6.74
CA GLN A 163 10.51 -2.42 -6.74
C GLN A 163 9.95 -2.13 -8.14
N PHE A 164 10.77 -2.21 -9.18
CA PHE A 164 10.40 -1.79 -10.54
C PHE A 164 9.17 -2.53 -11.07
N MET A 165 9.19 -3.88 -11.06
CA MET A 165 8.10 -4.68 -11.64
C MET A 165 6.80 -4.55 -10.84
N ASP A 166 6.88 -4.53 -9.52
CA ASP A 166 5.69 -4.45 -8.67
C ASP A 166 5.07 -3.04 -8.69
N ILE A 167 5.88 -1.99 -8.62
CA ILE A 167 5.40 -0.62 -8.45
C ILE A 167 5.12 0.07 -9.79
N VAL A 168 6.00 -0.06 -10.79
CA VAL A 168 5.91 0.66 -12.07
C VAL A 168 5.59 -0.27 -13.23
N GLY A 169 6.31 -1.37 -13.37
CA GLY A 169 6.23 -2.24 -14.54
C GLY A 169 4.83 -2.77 -14.76
N ARG A 170 4.20 -3.27 -13.72
CA ARG A 170 2.83 -3.81 -13.78
C ARG A 170 1.79 -2.73 -14.14
N PRO A 171 1.67 -1.59 -13.44
CA PRO A 171 0.68 -0.56 -13.80
C PRO A 171 0.95 0.08 -15.18
N ALA A 172 2.21 0.33 -15.52
CA ALA A 172 2.57 0.92 -16.81
C ALA A 172 2.29 -0.04 -17.98
N ALA A 173 2.61 -1.33 -17.84
CA ALA A 173 2.30 -2.33 -18.84
C ALA A 173 0.78 -2.53 -19.00
N ALA A 174 0.02 -2.52 -17.90
CA ALA A 174 -1.44 -2.58 -17.95
C ALA A 174 -2.03 -1.34 -18.66
N PHE A 175 -1.50 -0.14 -18.40
CA PHE A 175 -1.90 1.07 -19.11
C PHE A 175 -1.60 0.96 -20.60
N ALA A 176 -0.37 0.56 -20.97
CA ALA A 176 0.03 0.42 -22.37
C ALA A 176 -0.81 -0.63 -23.11
N LEU A 177 -0.99 -1.83 -22.54
CA LEU A 177 -1.79 -2.89 -23.18
C LEU A 177 -3.27 -2.50 -23.31
N THR A 178 -3.83 -1.81 -22.32
CA THR A 178 -5.19 -1.28 -22.39
C THR A 178 -5.30 -0.25 -23.52
N GLY A 179 -4.32 0.66 -23.65
CA GLY A 179 -4.26 1.63 -24.72
C GLY A 179 -4.14 0.97 -26.12
N ILE A 180 -3.27 -0.03 -26.26
CA ILE A 180 -3.10 -0.82 -27.50
C ILE A 180 -4.41 -1.53 -27.87
N ALA A 181 -5.07 -2.16 -26.91
CA ALA A 181 -6.35 -2.86 -27.16
C ALA A 181 -7.43 -1.89 -27.68
N LEU A 182 -7.47 -0.66 -27.12
CA LEU A 182 -8.40 0.38 -27.60
C LEU A 182 -8.08 0.85 -29.01
N VAL A 183 -6.82 1.11 -29.31
CA VAL A 183 -6.39 1.53 -30.66
C VAL A 183 -6.66 0.42 -31.69
N ALA A 184 -6.53 -0.85 -31.29
CA ALA A 184 -6.86 -2.01 -32.12
C ALA A 184 -8.39 -2.25 -32.30
N GLY A 185 -9.25 -1.38 -31.70
CA GLY A 185 -10.71 -1.43 -31.88
C GLY A 185 -11.41 -2.45 -30.97
N PHE A 186 -10.72 -3.02 -29.97
CA PHE A 186 -11.37 -3.93 -29.02
C PHE A 186 -12.28 -3.16 -28.04
N SER A 187 -13.52 -3.63 -27.90
CA SER A 187 -14.45 -3.13 -26.89
C SER A 187 -14.03 -3.64 -25.51
N LEU A 188 -13.68 -2.74 -24.61
CA LEU A 188 -13.27 -3.08 -23.23
C LEU A 188 -14.50 -3.34 -22.36
N THR A 189 -14.54 -4.54 -21.77
CA THR A 189 -15.45 -4.89 -20.69
C THR A 189 -14.69 -4.91 -19.35
N PRO A 190 -15.38 -4.83 -18.19
CA PRO A 190 -14.71 -4.98 -16.88
C PRO A 190 -13.88 -6.26 -16.78
N ALA A 191 -14.40 -7.36 -17.31
CA ALA A 191 -13.69 -8.65 -17.32
C ALA A 191 -12.42 -8.58 -18.18
N ALA A 192 -12.47 -8.00 -19.38
CA ALA A 192 -11.31 -7.83 -20.23
C ALA A 192 -10.22 -6.97 -19.55
N ALA A 193 -10.61 -5.88 -18.88
CA ALA A 193 -9.70 -5.04 -18.13
C ALA A 193 -9.02 -5.80 -16.97
N VAL A 194 -9.76 -6.68 -16.26
CA VAL A 194 -9.17 -7.52 -15.21
C VAL A 194 -8.23 -8.58 -15.81
N TRP A 195 -8.61 -9.22 -16.94
CA TRP A 195 -7.74 -10.21 -17.61
C TRP A 195 -6.45 -9.60 -18.15
N ILE A 196 -6.47 -8.37 -18.65
CA ILE A 196 -5.24 -7.61 -18.99
C ILE A 196 -4.35 -7.50 -17.76
N GLN A 197 -4.90 -7.16 -16.60
CA GLN A 197 -4.14 -7.09 -15.35
C GLN A 197 -3.59 -8.45 -14.92
N VAL A 198 -4.36 -9.54 -15.09
CA VAL A 198 -3.91 -10.92 -14.82
C VAL A 198 -2.70 -11.27 -15.69
N PHE A 199 -2.80 -11.02 -16.99
CA PHE A 199 -1.72 -11.28 -17.93
C PHE A 199 -0.46 -10.50 -17.54
N VAL A 200 -0.58 -9.20 -17.28
CA VAL A 200 0.53 -8.35 -16.87
C VAL A 200 1.14 -8.80 -15.55
N ALA A 201 0.31 -9.19 -14.56
CA ALA A 201 0.80 -9.69 -13.28
C ALA A 201 1.57 -11.00 -13.45
N ALA A 202 1.09 -11.91 -14.32
CA ALA A 202 1.80 -13.16 -14.63
C ALA A 202 3.16 -12.90 -15.30
N VAL A 203 3.21 -12.01 -16.28
CA VAL A 203 4.46 -11.60 -16.95
C VAL A 203 5.41 -10.94 -15.95
N ALA A 204 4.92 -10.03 -15.11
CA ALA A 204 5.73 -9.37 -14.08
C ALA A 204 6.31 -10.37 -13.07
N ALA A 205 5.51 -11.36 -12.64
CA ALA A 205 5.97 -12.44 -11.77
C ALA A 205 7.05 -13.29 -12.46
N ALA A 206 6.84 -13.68 -13.72
CA ALA A 206 7.80 -14.47 -14.48
C ALA A 206 9.14 -13.74 -14.69
N VAL A 207 9.10 -12.46 -15.07
CA VAL A 207 10.31 -11.63 -15.22
C VAL A 207 11.04 -11.46 -13.89
N SER A 208 10.30 -11.17 -12.82
CA SER A 208 10.87 -11.02 -11.48
C SER A 208 11.49 -12.32 -10.98
N LEU A 209 10.85 -13.46 -11.23
CA LEU A 209 11.38 -14.79 -10.91
C LEU A 209 12.68 -15.08 -11.70
N GLY A 210 12.72 -14.71 -12.99
CA GLY A 210 13.93 -14.81 -13.80
C GLY A 210 15.09 -13.96 -13.27
N TRP A 211 14.82 -12.79 -12.71
CA TRP A 211 15.86 -11.99 -12.04
C TRP A 211 16.31 -12.62 -10.72
N LEU A 212 15.38 -13.14 -9.93
CA LEU A 212 15.69 -13.82 -8.67
C LEU A 212 16.54 -15.06 -8.89
N THR A 213 16.15 -15.93 -9.83
CA THR A 213 16.90 -17.14 -10.15
C THR A 213 18.32 -16.83 -10.64
N ARG A 214 18.48 -15.83 -11.53
CA ARG A 214 19.82 -15.38 -11.98
C ARG A 214 20.67 -14.82 -10.84
N ALA A 215 20.05 -14.09 -9.90
CA ALA A 215 20.75 -13.51 -8.76
C ALA A 215 21.23 -14.60 -7.77
N THR A 216 20.43 -15.65 -7.58
CA THR A 216 20.70 -16.71 -6.61
C THR A 216 21.50 -17.87 -7.20
N HIS A 217 21.64 -17.98 -8.53
CA HIS A 217 22.38 -19.07 -9.22
C HIS A 217 23.91 -18.95 -9.10
N ARG A 218 24.42 -17.84 -8.53
CA ARG A 218 25.86 -17.51 -8.48
C ARG A 218 26.69 -18.33 -7.50
N ALA A 219 26.14 -19.30 -6.79
CA ALA A 219 26.90 -20.03 -5.78
C ALA A 219 26.52 -21.51 -5.65
N SER A 220 27.55 -22.29 -5.44
CA SER A 220 27.69 -23.73 -5.09
C SER A 220 26.41 -24.56 -4.88
N SER A 221 26.46 -25.74 -5.42
CA SER A 221 25.55 -26.88 -5.31
C SER A 221 25.57 -27.51 -3.91
N GLY A 222 25.01 -26.82 -2.92
CA GLY A 222 24.72 -27.41 -1.61
C GLY A 222 23.21 -27.59 -1.50
N GLU A 223 22.76 -28.81 -1.27
CA GLU A 223 21.37 -29.07 -0.88
C GLU A 223 21.19 -28.69 0.57
N THR A 224 20.38 -27.66 0.82
CA THR A 224 19.87 -27.39 2.16
C THR A 224 18.51 -28.06 2.32
N PRO A 225 18.24 -28.73 3.46
CA PRO A 225 16.94 -29.32 3.71
C PRO A 225 15.84 -28.23 3.64
N ALA A 226 14.67 -28.60 3.13
CA ALA A 226 13.53 -27.70 3.06
C ALA A 226 13.22 -27.14 4.44
N GLU A 227 13.17 -25.83 4.55
CA GLU A 227 12.78 -25.17 5.79
C GLU A 227 11.29 -25.41 6.08
N GLY A 228 10.99 -25.93 7.27
CA GLY A 228 9.63 -26.08 7.71
C GLY A 228 8.92 -24.71 7.87
N LEU A 229 7.60 -24.73 8.00
CA LEU A 229 6.74 -23.53 8.12
C LEU A 229 6.86 -22.78 9.47
N HIS A 230 7.91 -23.03 10.28
CA HIS A 230 8.12 -22.37 11.57
C HIS A 230 8.24 -20.84 11.48
N TRP A 231 8.67 -20.32 10.33
CA TRP A 231 8.74 -18.88 10.06
C TRP A 231 7.36 -18.20 10.02
N LEU A 232 6.28 -18.97 9.82
CA LEU A 232 4.91 -18.43 9.75
C LEU A 232 4.50 -17.74 11.07
N ARG A 233 4.95 -18.25 12.19
CA ARG A 233 4.70 -17.62 13.52
C ARG A 233 5.30 -16.22 13.63
N SER A 234 6.43 -15.98 12.96
CA SER A 234 7.08 -14.66 12.93
C SER A 234 6.47 -13.73 11.89
N ALA A 235 5.91 -14.27 10.80
CA ALA A 235 5.28 -13.49 9.73
C ALA A 235 3.89 -12.95 10.12
N LEU A 236 3.09 -13.74 10.86
CA LEU A 236 1.71 -13.42 11.23
C LEU A 236 1.52 -12.03 11.87
N PRO A 237 2.28 -11.64 12.92
CA PRO A 237 2.12 -10.32 13.53
C PRO A 237 2.43 -9.18 12.57
N LEU A 238 3.45 -9.34 11.71
CA LEU A 238 3.85 -8.34 10.71
C LEU A 238 2.77 -8.16 9.64
N GLY A 239 2.15 -9.27 9.21
CA GLY A 239 1.10 -9.23 8.20
C GLY A 239 -0.23 -8.66 8.69
N MET A 240 -0.55 -8.80 9.97
CA MET A 240 -1.84 -8.37 10.50
C MET A 240 -2.04 -6.85 10.40
N VAL A 241 -1.01 -6.05 10.65
CA VAL A 241 -1.05 -4.59 10.48
C VAL A 241 -1.27 -4.22 9.01
N ASP A 242 -0.59 -4.89 8.08
CA ASP A 242 -0.73 -4.61 6.65
C ASP A 242 -2.10 -5.00 6.10
N VAL A 243 -2.66 -6.13 6.56
CA VAL A 243 -4.03 -6.52 6.22
C VAL A 243 -5.04 -5.49 6.72
N LEU A 244 -4.93 -5.03 7.96
CA LEU A 244 -5.83 -4.02 8.53
C LEU A 244 -5.72 -2.68 7.80
N ARG A 245 -4.52 -2.24 7.46
CA ARG A 245 -4.31 -1.01 6.67
C ARG A 245 -4.89 -1.12 5.27
N THR A 246 -4.72 -2.26 4.62
CA THR A 246 -5.29 -2.51 3.29
C THR A 246 -6.81 -2.55 3.37
N PHE A 247 -7.36 -3.18 4.41
CA PHE A 247 -8.79 -3.23 4.63
C PHE A 247 -9.36 -1.83 4.91
N ASP A 248 -8.68 -1.01 5.70
CA ASP A 248 -9.06 0.41 5.92
C ASP A 248 -9.16 1.19 4.60
N GLY A 249 -8.25 0.95 3.65
CA GLY A 249 -8.31 1.58 2.32
C GLY A 249 -9.35 0.97 1.36
N ALA A 250 -9.82 -0.26 1.61
CA ALA A 250 -10.67 -1.01 0.68
C ALA A 250 -12.13 -1.15 1.12
N TYR A 251 -12.42 -1.10 2.44
CA TYR A 251 -13.75 -1.40 2.95
C TYR A 251 -14.84 -0.48 2.36
N GLY A 252 -14.53 0.78 2.11
CA GLY A 252 -15.46 1.72 1.49
C GLY A 252 -15.90 1.26 0.10
N ILE A 253 -14.96 0.83 -0.75
CA ILE A 253 -15.26 0.30 -2.10
C ILE A 253 -16.07 -1.00 -1.99
N ILE A 254 -15.70 -1.90 -1.08
CA ILE A 254 -16.39 -3.18 -0.88
C ILE A 254 -17.84 -2.94 -0.40
N LEU A 255 -18.03 -2.08 0.59
CA LEU A 255 -19.36 -1.81 1.14
C LEU A 255 -20.25 -1.02 0.18
N VAL A 256 -19.71 -0.08 -0.62
CA VAL A 256 -20.49 0.58 -1.68
C VAL A 256 -20.88 -0.43 -2.75
N GLY A 257 -20.02 -1.41 -3.05
CA GLY A 257 -20.35 -2.49 -3.98
C GLY A 257 -21.44 -3.43 -3.47
N LEU A 258 -21.55 -3.62 -2.15
CA LEU A 258 -22.55 -4.51 -1.54
C LEU A 258 -23.88 -3.80 -1.22
N LEU A 259 -23.83 -2.55 -0.78
CA LEU A 259 -24.96 -1.81 -0.22
C LEU A 259 -25.44 -0.65 -1.10
N GLY A 260 -24.62 -0.24 -2.07
CA GLY A 260 -24.89 0.89 -2.96
C GLY A 260 -25.23 0.48 -4.38
N SER A 261 -25.33 1.48 -5.26
CA SER A 261 -25.51 1.24 -6.70
C SER A 261 -24.17 1.11 -7.43
N ALA A 262 -24.17 0.44 -8.59
CA ALA A 262 -22.98 0.29 -9.42
C ALA A 262 -22.40 1.66 -9.88
N VAL A 263 -23.28 2.66 -10.08
CA VAL A 263 -22.88 4.03 -10.42
C VAL A 263 -22.20 4.71 -9.22
N ALA A 264 -22.79 4.60 -8.02
CA ALA A 264 -22.17 5.14 -6.79
C ALA A 264 -20.81 4.51 -6.52
N LEU A 265 -20.64 3.23 -6.83
CA LEU A 265 -19.37 2.53 -6.72
C LEU A 265 -18.31 3.12 -7.66
N GLY A 266 -18.66 3.40 -8.92
CA GLY A 266 -17.77 4.05 -9.88
C GLY A 266 -17.38 5.46 -9.49
N ILE A 267 -18.35 6.25 -9.01
CA ILE A 267 -18.13 7.60 -8.47
C ILE A 267 -17.16 7.55 -7.28
N TYR A 268 -17.41 6.66 -6.32
CA TYR A 268 -16.52 6.50 -5.16
C TYR A 268 -15.12 6.01 -5.57
N ARG A 269 -15.03 5.11 -6.55
CA ARG A 269 -13.74 4.63 -7.07
C ARG A 269 -12.92 5.76 -7.69
N VAL A 270 -13.52 6.67 -8.45
CA VAL A 270 -12.86 7.86 -8.98
C VAL A 270 -12.39 8.77 -7.85
N ALA A 271 -13.23 9.01 -6.82
CA ALA A 271 -12.85 9.81 -5.67
C ALA A 271 -11.64 9.23 -4.94
N VAL A 272 -11.62 7.92 -4.68
CA VAL A 272 -10.47 7.22 -4.05
C VAL A 272 -9.23 7.30 -4.94
N ALA A 273 -9.35 7.04 -6.24
CA ALA A 273 -8.21 7.10 -7.16
C ALA A 273 -7.61 8.52 -7.23
N SER A 274 -8.45 9.55 -7.21
CA SER A 274 -8.01 10.95 -7.22
C SER A 274 -7.40 11.38 -5.88
N SER A 275 -7.91 10.88 -4.75
CA SER A 275 -7.38 11.21 -3.42
C SER A 275 -5.93 10.75 -3.22
N VAL A 276 -5.47 9.77 -4.00
CA VAL A 276 -4.07 9.31 -3.99
C VAL A 276 -3.11 10.45 -4.34
N LEU A 277 -3.50 11.38 -5.21
CA LEU A 277 -2.67 12.55 -5.56
C LEU A 277 -2.43 13.45 -4.33
N VAL A 278 -3.43 13.57 -3.46
CA VAL A 278 -3.33 14.36 -2.21
C VAL A 278 -2.55 13.61 -1.13
N THR A 279 -2.65 12.28 -1.09
CA THR A 279 -1.90 11.46 -0.12
C THR A 279 -0.44 11.27 -0.48
N MET A 280 -0.06 11.47 -1.74
CA MET A 280 1.29 11.23 -2.24
C MET A 280 2.37 12.05 -1.48
N PRO A 281 2.25 13.37 -1.29
CA PRO A 281 3.24 14.14 -0.54
C PRO A 281 3.39 13.66 0.91
N VAL A 282 2.27 13.28 1.55
CA VAL A 282 2.26 12.71 2.91
C VAL A 282 3.04 11.40 2.95
N THR A 283 2.78 10.52 1.99
CA THR A 283 3.46 9.23 1.89
C THR A 283 4.97 9.39 1.67
N ILE A 284 5.37 10.33 0.82
CA ILE A 284 6.78 10.65 0.58
C ILE A 284 7.44 11.12 1.88
N LEU A 285 6.81 12.04 2.59
CA LEU A 285 7.34 12.58 3.83
C LEU A 285 7.47 11.47 4.90
N HIS A 286 6.47 10.58 5.00
CA HIS A 286 6.53 9.41 5.88
C HIS A 286 7.75 8.52 5.57
N ILE A 287 8.00 8.21 4.29
CA ILE A 287 9.12 7.35 3.88
C ILE A 287 10.47 7.99 4.21
N VAL A 288 10.61 9.30 3.93
CA VAL A 288 11.85 10.03 4.15
C VAL A 288 12.15 10.20 5.64
N LEU A 289 11.15 10.45 6.46
CA LEU A 289 11.34 10.75 7.88
C LEU A 289 11.36 9.51 8.77
N ALA A 290 10.78 8.37 8.35
CA ALA A 290 10.71 7.16 9.18
C ALA A 290 12.06 6.68 9.72
N PRO A 291 13.17 6.62 8.94
CA PRO A 291 14.47 6.22 9.47
C PRO A 291 15.00 7.19 10.54
N THR A 292 14.76 8.49 10.33
CA THR A 292 15.19 9.53 11.28
C THR A 292 14.41 9.43 12.60
N VAL A 293 13.10 9.20 12.52
CA VAL A 293 12.24 8.96 13.69
C VAL A 293 12.73 7.75 14.48
N SER A 294 13.03 6.63 13.80
CA SER A 294 13.56 5.42 14.43
C SER A 294 14.89 5.68 15.13
N ARG A 295 15.81 6.41 14.47
CA ARG A 295 17.11 6.77 15.02
C ARG A 295 16.97 7.62 16.27
N LEU A 296 16.27 8.75 16.19
CA LEU A 296 16.11 9.69 17.31
C LEU A 296 15.39 9.01 18.50
N HIS A 297 14.43 8.14 18.22
CA HIS A 297 13.76 7.36 19.27
C HIS A 297 14.71 6.41 20.00
N ARG A 298 15.56 5.66 19.28
CA ARG A 298 16.55 4.73 19.86
C ARG A 298 17.63 5.42 20.68
N PHE A 299 18.07 6.60 20.24
CA PHE A 299 19.10 7.37 20.97
C PHE A 299 18.52 8.22 22.12
N GLY A 300 17.19 8.22 22.29
CA GLY A 300 16.54 8.98 23.36
C GLY A 300 16.53 10.49 23.14
N GLU A 301 16.81 10.97 21.92
CA GLU A 301 16.85 12.39 21.55
C GLU A 301 15.45 12.98 21.42
N ARG A 302 14.74 13.07 22.55
CA ARG A 302 13.29 13.38 22.62
C ARG A 302 12.94 14.77 22.10
N GLU A 303 13.78 15.78 22.38
CA GLU A 303 13.53 17.16 21.92
C GLU A 303 13.63 17.28 20.40
N GLU A 304 14.66 16.67 19.79
CA GLU A 304 14.81 16.65 18.34
C GLU A 304 13.70 15.86 17.67
N LEU A 305 13.33 14.71 18.24
CA LEU A 305 12.21 13.91 17.77
C LEU A 305 10.90 14.71 17.81
N GLN A 306 10.64 15.45 18.90
CA GLN A 306 9.44 16.30 19.02
C GLN A 306 9.46 17.45 18.01
N ARG A 307 10.63 18.06 17.73
CA ARG A 307 10.75 19.09 16.68
C ARG A 307 10.48 18.50 15.30
N LEU A 308 11.02 17.32 15.02
CA LEU A 308 10.81 16.60 13.76
C LEU A 308 9.33 16.26 13.54
N LEU A 309 8.64 15.74 14.56
CA LEU A 309 7.22 15.39 14.48
C LEU A 309 6.35 16.63 14.20
N ARG A 310 6.64 17.77 14.85
CA ARG A 310 5.95 19.04 14.58
C ARG A 310 6.21 19.56 13.18
N PHE A 311 7.46 19.53 12.74
CA PHE A 311 7.84 19.92 11.38
C PHE A 311 7.12 19.05 10.34
N ALA A 312 7.08 17.74 10.53
CA ALA A 312 6.40 16.81 9.64
C ALA A 312 4.90 17.11 9.55
N SER A 313 4.22 17.25 10.70
CA SER A 313 2.78 17.59 10.71
C SER A 313 2.51 18.94 10.04
N GLY A 314 3.30 19.99 10.34
CA GLY A 314 3.17 21.30 9.72
C GLY A 314 3.38 21.27 8.21
N SER A 315 4.42 20.56 7.74
CA SER A 315 4.70 20.41 6.31
C SER A 315 3.59 19.65 5.57
N MET A 316 3.02 18.61 6.18
CA MET A 316 1.87 17.88 5.60
C MET A 316 0.66 18.80 5.46
N CYS A 317 0.30 19.54 6.51
CA CYS A 317 -0.83 20.49 6.45
C CYS A 317 -0.56 21.60 5.42
N LEU A 318 0.65 22.13 5.34
CA LEU A 318 1.02 23.17 4.38
C LEU A 318 0.81 22.74 2.93
N VAL A 319 1.00 21.47 2.63
CA VAL A 319 0.78 20.92 1.28
C VAL A 319 -0.69 20.56 1.05
N ILE A 320 -1.34 19.92 2.03
CA ILE A 320 -2.71 19.41 1.85
C ILE A 320 -3.73 20.58 1.82
N VAL A 321 -3.55 21.62 2.63
CA VAL A 321 -4.51 22.74 2.71
C VAL A 321 -4.70 23.46 1.37
N PRO A 322 -3.65 23.87 0.63
CA PRO A 322 -3.82 24.45 -0.69
C PRO A 322 -4.47 23.49 -1.69
N MET A 323 -4.08 22.21 -1.67
CA MET A 323 -4.68 21.20 -2.54
C MET A 323 -6.18 21.03 -2.26
N LEU A 324 -6.57 21.00 -0.98
CA LEU A 324 -7.97 20.96 -0.58
C LEU A 324 -8.71 22.23 -1.02
N ALA A 325 -8.11 23.41 -0.85
CA ALA A 325 -8.70 24.67 -1.31
C ALA A 325 -8.95 24.68 -2.83
N VAL A 326 -7.99 24.21 -3.63
CA VAL A 326 -8.16 24.07 -5.09
C VAL A 326 -9.28 23.08 -5.42
N LEU A 327 -9.37 21.95 -4.71
CA LEU A 327 -10.44 20.98 -4.90
C LEU A 327 -11.81 21.49 -4.47
N LEU A 328 -11.91 22.33 -3.45
CA LEU A 328 -13.18 22.94 -3.04
C LEU A 328 -13.65 23.99 -4.05
N LEU A 329 -12.72 24.73 -4.67
CA LEU A 329 -13.04 25.78 -5.66
C LEU A 329 -13.27 25.23 -7.06
N PHE A 330 -12.46 24.26 -7.48
CA PHE A 330 -12.41 23.77 -8.86
C PHE A 330 -12.61 22.25 -8.97
N GLY A 331 -13.02 21.56 -7.91
CA GLY A 331 -13.06 20.11 -7.86
C GLY A 331 -13.95 19.47 -8.93
N ARG A 332 -15.16 20.00 -9.13
CA ARG A 332 -16.05 19.48 -10.16
C ARG A 332 -15.49 19.64 -11.58
N PRO A 333 -15.07 20.83 -12.05
CA PRO A 333 -14.43 20.98 -13.36
C PRO A 333 -13.16 20.13 -13.51
N LEU A 334 -12.35 19.98 -12.47
CA LEU A 334 -11.16 19.12 -12.51
C LEU A 334 -11.51 17.65 -12.71
N VAL A 335 -12.48 17.15 -11.97
CA VAL A 335 -12.93 15.75 -12.11
C VAL A 335 -13.55 15.51 -13.49
N GLU A 336 -14.38 16.43 -13.97
CA GLU A 336 -15.00 16.36 -15.30
C GLU A 336 -13.95 16.42 -16.43
N PHE A 337 -12.94 17.27 -16.29
CA PHE A 337 -11.84 17.36 -17.23
C PHE A 337 -11.00 16.07 -17.29
N VAL A 338 -10.68 15.48 -16.13
CA VAL A 338 -9.80 14.31 -16.04
C VAL A 338 -10.54 13.02 -16.37
N PHE A 339 -11.74 12.80 -15.79
CA PHE A 339 -12.47 11.52 -15.89
C PHE A 339 -13.66 11.57 -16.85
N GLY A 340 -14.12 12.74 -17.23
CA GLY A 340 -15.29 12.97 -18.05
C GLY A 340 -16.50 13.49 -17.26
N GLN A 341 -17.44 14.13 -17.97
CA GLN A 341 -18.60 14.82 -17.37
C GLN A 341 -19.50 13.92 -16.48
N VAL A 342 -19.63 12.63 -16.84
CA VAL A 342 -20.41 11.65 -16.08
C VAL A 342 -19.89 11.39 -14.65
N TYR A 343 -18.68 11.83 -14.34
CA TYR A 343 -18.07 11.70 -13.01
C TYR A 343 -18.10 12.99 -12.18
N GLY A 344 -18.78 14.04 -12.65
CA GLY A 344 -18.85 15.32 -11.94
C GLY A 344 -19.20 15.19 -10.46
N ASP A 345 -20.10 14.28 -10.11
CA ASP A 345 -20.54 14.07 -8.72
C ASP A 345 -19.45 13.42 -7.82
N ALA A 346 -18.36 12.91 -8.40
CA ALA A 346 -17.25 12.34 -7.62
C ALA A 346 -16.45 13.42 -6.85
N TRP A 347 -16.64 14.72 -7.16
CA TRP A 347 -15.92 15.80 -6.47
C TRP A 347 -16.28 15.91 -4.99
N ILE A 348 -17.56 15.64 -4.62
CA ILE A 348 -18.01 15.70 -3.21
C ILE A 348 -17.33 14.62 -2.36
N PRO A 349 -17.44 13.31 -2.68
CA PRO A 349 -16.70 12.28 -1.93
C PRO A 349 -15.18 12.49 -1.98
N LEU A 350 -14.62 13.03 -3.08
CA LEU A 350 -13.21 13.37 -3.16
C LEU A 350 -12.82 14.46 -2.15
N ALA A 351 -13.58 15.55 -2.06
CA ALA A 351 -13.34 16.61 -1.10
C ALA A 351 -13.39 16.09 0.34
N ILE A 352 -14.35 15.22 0.66
CA ILE A 352 -14.48 14.57 1.96
C ILE A 352 -13.26 13.69 2.26
N LEU A 353 -12.80 12.89 1.30
CA LEU A 353 -11.59 12.09 1.45
C LEU A 353 -10.34 12.96 1.65
N CYS A 354 -10.25 14.11 1.01
CA CYS A 354 -9.16 15.08 1.23
C CYS A 354 -9.18 15.68 2.64
N VAL A 355 -10.36 15.88 3.23
CA VAL A 355 -10.48 16.24 4.65
C VAL A 355 -9.94 15.12 5.55
N ALA A 356 -10.21 13.84 5.22
CA ALA A 356 -9.59 12.71 5.94
C ALA A 356 -8.06 12.79 5.89
N GLN A 357 -7.48 13.11 4.72
CA GLN A 357 -6.02 13.26 4.58
C GLN A 357 -5.47 14.46 5.36
N LEU A 358 -6.23 15.57 5.41
CA LEU A 358 -5.87 16.72 6.24
C LEU A 358 -5.82 16.36 7.72
N ILE A 359 -6.82 15.62 8.20
CA ILE A 359 -6.85 15.11 9.58
C ILE A 359 -5.64 14.23 9.85
N LEU A 360 -5.32 13.29 8.94
CA LEU A 360 -4.16 12.43 9.08
C LEU A 360 -2.85 13.24 9.09
N GLY A 361 -2.70 14.21 8.20
CA GLY A 361 -1.56 15.13 8.16
C GLY A 361 -1.42 15.97 9.44
N PHE A 362 -2.55 16.44 10.01
CA PHE A 362 -2.57 17.19 11.25
C PHE A 362 -2.07 16.37 12.45
N PHE A 363 -2.46 15.09 12.55
CA PHE A 363 -1.93 14.18 13.56
C PHE A 363 -0.52 13.64 13.20
N GLY A 364 -0.04 13.92 12.02
CA GLY A 364 1.33 13.70 11.58
C GLY A 364 1.75 12.23 11.58
N MET A 365 2.91 11.95 12.18
CA MET A 365 3.56 10.65 12.11
C MET A 365 3.17 9.69 13.26
N GLY A 366 2.01 9.88 13.89
CA GLY A 366 1.55 9.06 15.03
C GLY A 366 1.63 7.54 14.78
N PRO A 367 1.01 7.01 13.74
CA PRO A 367 1.08 5.57 13.43
C PRO A 367 2.51 5.07 13.17
N ILE A 368 3.35 5.87 12.51
CA ILE A 368 4.74 5.51 12.21
C ILE A 368 5.59 5.52 13.49
N LEU A 369 5.39 6.52 14.35
CA LEU A 369 6.07 6.59 15.65
C LEU A 369 5.75 5.34 16.49
N LEU A 370 4.48 4.91 16.54
CA LEU A 370 4.08 3.71 17.27
C LEU A 370 4.67 2.44 16.67
N ALA A 371 4.74 2.33 15.35
CA ALA A 371 5.37 1.21 14.67
C ALA A 371 6.87 1.12 14.94
N MET A 372 7.57 2.28 15.06
CA MET A 372 9.01 2.33 15.32
C MET A 372 9.37 2.23 16.83
N ALA A 373 8.38 2.41 17.72
CA ALA A 373 8.54 2.34 19.17
C ALA A 373 8.14 0.98 19.77
N ASP A 374 8.24 -0.11 18.99
CA ASP A 374 7.88 -1.48 19.39
C ASP A 374 6.45 -1.61 19.99
N SER A 375 5.55 -0.72 19.56
CA SER A 375 4.16 -0.68 20.03
C SER A 375 3.16 -1.20 18.99
N GLU A 376 3.56 -2.16 18.18
CA GLU A 376 2.77 -2.72 17.07
C GLU A 376 1.42 -3.29 17.53
N ARG A 377 1.37 -3.94 18.69
CA ARG A 377 0.10 -4.48 19.26
C ARG A 377 -0.92 -3.38 19.53
N HIS A 378 -0.49 -2.23 20.02
CA HIS A 378 -1.37 -1.10 20.28
C HIS A 378 -1.82 -0.44 18.98
N LEU A 379 -0.92 -0.35 17.98
CA LEU A 379 -1.26 0.14 16.66
C LEU A 379 -2.30 -0.76 16.00
N THR A 380 -2.14 -2.08 16.10
CA THR A 380 -3.14 -3.07 15.64
C THR A 380 -4.50 -2.83 16.28
N LEU A 381 -4.53 -2.66 17.60
CA LEU A 381 -5.79 -2.39 18.33
C LEU A 381 -6.45 -1.07 17.87
N ILE A 382 -5.65 -0.02 17.67
CA ILE A 382 -6.13 1.27 17.15
C ILE A 382 -6.78 1.08 15.78
N TYR A 383 -6.12 0.34 14.87
CA TYR A 383 -6.70 0.05 13.56
C TYR A 383 -7.96 -0.79 13.65
N VAL A 384 -8.00 -1.82 14.49
CA VAL A 384 -9.21 -2.65 14.68
C VAL A 384 -10.39 -1.79 15.13
N VAL A 385 -10.21 -0.95 16.15
CA VAL A 385 -11.26 -0.07 16.66
C VAL A 385 -11.71 0.95 15.61
N ALA A 386 -10.76 1.61 14.95
CA ALA A 386 -11.06 2.65 13.96
C ALA A 386 -11.77 2.09 12.73
N VAL A 387 -11.27 0.96 12.21
CA VAL A 387 -11.86 0.29 11.04
C VAL A 387 -13.24 -0.27 11.37
N SER A 388 -13.44 -0.88 12.55
CA SER A 388 -14.76 -1.34 12.96
C SER A 388 -15.77 -0.20 13.05
N ALA A 389 -15.37 0.95 13.61
CA ALA A 389 -16.22 2.14 13.65
C ALA A 389 -16.50 2.67 12.23
N GLY A 390 -15.48 2.68 11.34
CA GLY A 390 -15.64 3.07 9.94
C GLY A 390 -16.61 2.16 9.19
N VAL A 391 -16.47 0.83 9.35
CA VAL A 391 -17.37 -0.17 8.72
C VAL A 391 -18.81 0.01 9.22
N LEU A 392 -19.02 0.18 10.52
CA LEU A 392 -20.35 0.43 11.07
C LEU A 392 -20.96 1.74 10.54
N ALA A 393 -20.18 2.82 10.51
CA ALA A 393 -20.62 4.08 9.94
C ALA A 393 -20.94 3.94 8.44
N ALA A 394 -20.10 3.24 7.68
CA ALA A 394 -20.32 2.97 6.26
C ALA A 394 -21.62 2.17 6.03
N ALA A 395 -21.86 1.13 6.83
CA ALA A 395 -23.07 0.31 6.72
C ALA A 395 -24.36 1.14 6.97
N LEU A 396 -24.29 2.15 7.84
CA LEU A 396 -25.41 3.05 8.12
C LEU A 396 -25.56 4.18 7.09
N LEU A 397 -24.44 4.72 6.60
CA LEU A 397 -24.46 5.91 5.75
C LEU A 397 -24.58 5.59 4.25
N ILE A 398 -24.02 4.48 3.77
CA ILE A 398 -24.04 4.11 2.35
C ILE A 398 -25.45 3.92 1.80
N PRO A 399 -26.40 3.25 2.48
CA PRO A 399 -27.75 3.09 1.96
C PRO A 399 -28.48 4.41 1.72
N ARG A 400 -28.13 5.47 2.47
CA ARG A 400 -28.77 6.79 2.36
C ARG A 400 -28.01 7.76 1.46
N TYR A 401 -26.68 7.73 1.50
CA TYR A 401 -25.80 8.75 0.90
C TYR A 401 -24.83 8.17 -0.16
N GLY A 402 -24.88 6.87 -0.44
CA GLY A 402 -24.04 6.23 -1.46
C GLY A 402 -22.53 6.50 -1.27
N ALA A 403 -21.87 7.02 -2.30
CA ALA A 403 -20.45 7.34 -2.32
C ALA A 403 -20.04 8.37 -1.25
N VAL A 404 -20.90 9.34 -0.98
CA VAL A 404 -20.68 10.38 0.06
C VAL A 404 -20.67 9.75 1.46
N GLY A 405 -21.58 8.79 1.71
CA GLY A 405 -21.65 8.06 2.96
C GLY A 405 -20.37 7.24 3.23
N ALA A 406 -19.83 6.60 2.18
CA ALA A 406 -18.56 5.87 2.28
C ALA A 406 -17.38 6.81 2.59
N ALA A 407 -17.33 7.97 1.94
CA ALA A 407 -16.29 8.97 2.19
C ALA A 407 -16.35 9.53 3.62
N ALA A 408 -17.56 9.80 4.14
CA ALA A 408 -17.76 10.25 5.52
C ALA A 408 -17.33 9.19 6.54
N ALA A 409 -17.62 7.92 6.30
CA ALA A 409 -17.16 6.81 7.12
C ALA A 409 -15.62 6.69 7.14
N GLN A 410 -14.96 6.94 5.99
CA GLN A 410 -13.50 6.95 5.90
C GLN A 410 -12.89 8.10 6.73
N VAL A 411 -13.52 9.26 6.75
CA VAL A 411 -13.10 10.38 7.64
C VAL A 411 -13.14 9.97 9.10
N LEU A 412 -14.19 9.25 9.51
CA LEU A 412 -14.29 8.74 10.88
C LEU A 412 -13.17 7.78 11.22
N SER A 413 -12.96 6.75 10.38
CA SER A 413 -11.88 5.76 10.59
C SER A 413 -10.51 6.43 10.64
N THR A 414 -10.16 7.21 9.63
CA THR A 414 -8.87 7.91 9.56
C THR A 414 -8.69 8.89 10.72
N GLY A 415 -9.74 9.62 11.10
CA GLY A 415 -9.74 10.53 12.24
C GLY A 415 -9.48 9.79 13.56
N MET A 416 -10.13 8.64 13.76
CA MET A 416 -9.89 7.80 14.93
C MET A 416 -8.46 7.28 14.98
N VAL A 417 -7.89 6.80 13.86
CA VAL A 417 -6.49 6.38 13.79
C VAL A 417 -5.57 7.53 14.22
N GLY A 418 -5.77 8.74 13.69
CA GLY A 418 -4.99 9.92 14.05
C GLY A 418 -5.08 10.28 15.52
N VAL A 419 -6.31 10.43 16.04
CA VAL A 419 -6.57 10.84 17.45
C VAL A 419 -6.03 9.80 18.43
N LEU A 420 -6.35 8.52 18.21
CA LEU A 420 -5.94 7.45 19.13
C LEU A 420 -4.42 7.25 19.13
N SER A 421 -3.79 7.29 17.94
CA SER A 421 -2.32 7.21 17.83
C SER A 421 -1.64 8.38 18.54
N ASN A 422 -2.13 9.61 18.37
CA ASN A 422 -1.59 10.77 19.06
C ASN A 422 -1.80 10.68 20.59
N ARG A 423 -2.99 10.30 21.07
CA ARG A 423 -3.26 10.12 22.50
C ARG A 423 -2.36 9.07 23.14
N PHE A 424 -2.14 7.96 22.42
CA PHE A 424 -1.27 6.90 22.89
C PHE A 424 0.20 7.36 22.93
N ALA A 425 0.69 8.04 21.89
CA ALA A 425 2.03 8.62 21.84
C ALA A 425 2.25 9.62 22.98
N CYS A 426 1.29 10.51 23.24
CA CYS A 426 1.35 11.45 24.36
C CYS A 426 1.40 10.75 25.73
N LYS A 427 0.56 9.72 25.95
CA LYS A 427 0.46 9.04 27.26
C LYS A 427 1.67 8.13 27.54
N ARG A 428 2.17 7.40 26.56
CA ARG A 428 3.20 6.36 26.75
C ARG A 428 4.60 6.86 26.43
N LEU A 429 4.75 7.66 25.39
CA LEU A 429 6.05 8.14 24.92
C LEU A 429 6.34 9.58 25.37
N GLY A 430 5.31 10.30 25.85
CA GLY A 430 5.40 11.70 26.21
C GLY A 430 5.59 12.64 25.01
N LEU A 431 5.34 12.14 23.79
CA LEU A 431 5.55 12.84 22.52
C LEU A 431 4.22 13.16 21.86
N GLY A 432 3.99 14.41 21.56
CA GLY A 432 2.82 14.83 20.78
C GLY A 432 3.15 14.80 19.29
N THR A 433 2.23 14.26 18.48
CA THR A 433 2.41 14.12 17.03
C THR A 433 1.77 15.25 16.22
N THR A 434 1.04 16.17 16.88
CA THR A 434 0.39 17.30 16.22
C THR A 434 1.32 18.51 16.09
N PHE A 435 1.02 19.39 15.15
CA PHE A 435 1.75 20.66 14.95
C PHE A 435 1.81 21.52 16.22
N PHE A 436 0.74 21.54 17.02
CA PHE A 436 0.64 22.34 18.25
C PHE A 436 1.21 21.63 19.50
N ALA A 437 1.70 20.41 19.38
CA ALA A 437 2.17 19.65 20.53
C ALA A 437 3.37 20.35 21.19
N ARG A 438 3.24 20.68 22.48
CA ARG A 438 4.34 21.17 23.32
C ARG A 438 5.03 19.97 23.98
N VAL A 439 6.33 20.06 24.23
CA VAL A 439 7.02 19.11 25.12
C VAL A 439 6.33 19.20 26.48
N SER A 440 5.73 18.11 26.94
CA SER A 440 4.98 18.11 28.21
C SER A 440 5.93 18.47 29.35
N ALA A 441 5.53 19.42 30.21
CA ALA A 441 6.33 19.94 31.32
C ALA A 441 6.77 18.87 32.36
N GLN A 442 6.13 17.69 32.35
CA GLN A 442 6.51 16.56 33.21
C GLN A 442 7.89 15.96 32.95
N MET A 443 8.55 16.31 31.83
CA MET A 443 9.89 15.82 31.49
C MET A 443 11.03 16.75 31.93
N ARG A 444 10.75 17.93 32.48
CA ARG A 444 11.78 18.83 33.04
C ARG A 444 12.27 18.43 34.45
N GLN A 445 11.65 17.43 35.08
CA GLN A 445 11.97 17.05 36.47
C GLN A 445 12.68 15.70 36.61
N GLY A 446 13.14 15.09 35.53
CA GLY A 446 13.82 13.79 35.54
C GLY A 446 15.13 13.79 34.75
N GLY A 447 15.92 14.87 34.85
CA GLY A 447 17.27 14.99 34.34
C GLY A 447 18.25 15.22 35.46
#